data_4c5d52d6d0eb9ae66b16f90506462acd
#
_entry.id   4c5d52d6d0eb9ae66b16f90506462acd
#
_cell.length_a   1.000
_cell.length_b   1.000
_cell.length_c   1.000
_cell.angle_alpha   90.00
_cell.angle_beta   90.00
_cell.angle_gamma   90.00
#
_symmetry.space_group_name_H-M   'P 1'
#
loop_
_entity.id
_entity.type
_entity.pdbx_description
1 polymer ?
#
loop_
_entity_poly.entity_id
_entity_poly.type
_entity_poly.pdbx_seq_one_letter_code
_entity_poly.pdbx_strand_id
1 'polypeptide(L)'
;PYDKGSNTYTAIVAPQSVAAGTTFIVCTFTNGKTFVYKMKNATDWQAGGEYTYTVSLAAAKDLGYTIESNGSYTVTSADGLMNIAELVNGGKTDINITLDTDIDLTGKDWTPIGTDYDNSYKGTFDGGGHTITGLTFTTNDEYAGLFGWLNRAGTVKNVVMEGVQITSNQIYGGSIGGVVGSGWGTIENCSVSGSVSGTVYVGGVVGVQIGGSITGCSSSATVKGTVDVGGVAGQTNSSATLTACYATGNVIIEMAPKKNIAGGSLVGMNAGSSLLACYATGNVTSTGSSTG
;
A
#
# COMPACT_ATOMS: atom_id res chain seq x y z
N PRO A 1 -19.35 -29.06 11.03
CA PRO A 1 -19.28 -30.07 9.97
C PRO A 1 -20.33 -29.81 8.87
N TYR A 2 -20.03 -30.20 7.64
CA TYR A 2 -20.96 -30.07 6.52
C TYR A 2 -21.78 -31.36 6.36
N ASP A 3 -23.11 -31.22 6.31
CA ASP A 3 -24.02 -32.29 5.98
C ASP A 3 -24.49 -32.19 4.51
N LYS A 4 -24.02 -33.12 3.67
CA LYS A 4 -24.38 -33.18 2.24
C LYS A 4 -25.87 -33.40 1.98
N GLY A 5 -26.58 -34.06 2.90
CA GLY A 5 -28.00 -34.35 2.74
C GLY A 5 -28.91 -33.15 2.92
N SER A 6 -28.51 -32.21 3.79
CA SER A 6 -29.28 -31.01 4.11
C SER A 6 -28.67 -29.72 3.56
N ASN A 7 -27.47 -29.76 2.94
CA ASN A 7 -26.68 -28.60 2.58
C ASN A 7 -26.43 -27.62 3.76
N THR A 8 -26.23 -28.19 4.94
CA THR A 8 -26.11 -27.43 6.19
C THR A 8 -24.68 -27.47 6.73
N TYR A 9 -24.21 -26.35 7.20
CA TYR A 9 -22.96 -26.22 7.97
C TYR A 9 -23.31 -25.93 9.43
N THR A 10 -22.67 -26.63 10.35
CA THR A 10 -22.79 -26.37 11.78
C THR A 10 -21.44 -25.80 12.29
N ALA A 11 -21.50 -24.68 12.98
CA ALA A 11 -20.36 -24.09 13.67
C ALA A 11 -20.72 -23.75 15.12
N ILE A 12 -19.76 -23.91 16.02
CA ILE A 12 -19.89 -23.47 17.41
C ILE A 12 -19.28 -22.06 17.48
N VAL A 13 -20.05 -21.09 17.95
CA VAL A 13 -19.65 -19.69 18.06
C VAL A 13 -19.79 -19.27 19.51
N ALA A 14 -18.83 -18.52 20.03
CA ALA A 14 -18.91 -17.97 21.37
C ALA A 14 -20.07 -16.94 21.45
N PRO A 15 -20.75 -16.82 22.61
CA PRO A 15 -21.75 -15.79 22.84
C PRO A 15 -21.16 -14.41 22.59
N GLN A 16 -21.79 -13.60 21.74
CA GLN A 16 -21.32 -12.25 21.39
C GLN A 16 -22.40 -11.46 20.65
N SER A 17 -22.28 -10.14 20.70
CA SER A 17 -23.07 -9.22 19.89
C SER A 17 -22.38 -8.98 18.55
N VAL A 18 -23.13 -9.10 17.47
CA VAL A 18 -22.64 -8.88 16.10
C VAL A 18 -23.48 -7.80 15.42
N ALA A 19 -22.84 -6.75 14.95
CA ALA A 19 -23.50 -5.65 14.27
C ALA A 19 -23.96 -6.04 12.85
N ALA A 20 -24.98 -5.36 12.34
CA ALA A 20 -25.35 -5.44 10.92
C ALA A 20 -24.16 -5.01 10.05
N GLY A 21 -23.99 -5.67 8.91
CA GLY A 21 -22.86 -5.44 8.00
C GLY A 21 -21.57 -6.19 8.35
N THR A 22 -21.46 -6.78 9.55
CA THR A 22 -20.30 -7.60 9.93
C THR A 22 -20.19 -8.83 9.01
N THR A 23 -18.98 -9.15 8.56
CA THR A 23 -18.71 -10.39 7.81
C THR A 23 -19.04 -11.58 8.67
N PHE A 24 -19.95 -12.41 8.17
CA PHE A 24 -20.49 -13.57 8.88
C PHE A 24 -19.92 -14.88 8.36
N ILE A 25 -19.94 -15.09 7.05
CA ILE A 25 -19.41 -16.28 6.41
C ILE A 25 -18.50 -15.85 5.27
N VAL A 26 -17.33 -16.50 5.20
CA VAL A 26 -16.43 -16.45 4.05
C VAL A 26 -16.44 -17.83 3.42
N CYS A 27 -16.82 -17.91 2.14
CA CYS A 27 -16.85 -19.14 1.37
C CYS A 27 -15.74 -19.12 0.33
N THR A 28 -14.83 -20.09 0.37
CA THR A 28 -13.84 -20.31 -0.69
C THR A 28 -14.27 -21.52 -1.52
N PHE A 29 -14.40 -21.35 -2.82
CA PHE A 29 -14.80 -22.38 -3.76
C PHE A 29 -13.58 -23.18 -4.25
N THR A 30 -13.83 -24.34 -4.85
CA THR A 30 -12.78 -25.21 -5.41
C THR A 30 -12.03 -24.57 -6.59
N ASN A 31 -12.59 -23.53 -7.20
CA ASN A 31 -11.92 -22.71 -8.23
C ASN A 31 -11.11 -21.55 -7.63
N GLY A 32 -10.95 -21.51 -6.30
CA GLY A 32 -10.20 -20.49 -5.59
C GLY A 32 -10.97 -19.22 -5.25
N LYS A 33 -12.08 -18.91 -5.92
CA LYS A 33 -12.84 -17.69 -5.66
C LYS A 33 -13.40 -17.66 -4.24
N THR A 34 -13.29 -16.49 -3.63
CA THR A 34 -13.75 -16.24 -2.26
C THR A 34 -14.93 -15.27 -2.26
N PHE A 35 -15.98 -15.62 -1.54
CA PHE A 35 -17.19 -14.84 -1.41
C PHE A 35 -17.51 -14.58 0.06
N VAL A 36 -18.10 -13.42 0.34
CA VAL A 36 -18.49 -13.03 1.69
C VAL A 36 -20.00 -12.89 1.81
N TYR A 37 -20.53 -13.32 2.94
CA TYR A 37 -21.89 -13.02 3.37
C TYR A 37 -21.84 -12.20 4.65
N LYS A 38 -22.46 -11.00 4.64
CA LYS A 38 -22.51 -10.10 5.79
C LYS A 38 -23.82 -10.24 6.54
N MET A 39 -23.79 -10.06 7.86
CA MET A 39 -25.00 -10.04 8.70
C MET A 39 -25.96 -8.95 8.22
N LYS A 40 -27.22 -9.34 7.96
CA LYS A 40 -28.26 -8.37 7.56
C LYS A 40 -28.72 -7.50 8.72
N ASN A 41 -28.80 -8.10 9.90
CA ASN A 41 -29.28 -7.44 11.12
C ASN A 41 -28.27 -7.64 12.25
N ALA A 42 -28.22 -6.70 13.18
CA ALA A 42 -27.52 -6.92 14.43
C ALA A 42 -28.15 -8.09 15.20
N THR A 43 -27.32 -8.93 15.79
CA THR A 43 -27.76 -10.13 16.50
C THR A 43 -26.90 -10.37 17.73
N ASP A 44 -27.54 -10.71 18.85
CA ASP A 44 -26.88 -11.16 20.06
C ASP A 44 -26.98 -12.70 20.16
N TRP A 45 -25.85 -13.36 20.04
CA TRP A 45 -25.76 -14.81 20.23
C TRP A 45 -25.59 -15.12 21.73
N GLN A 46 -26.56 -15.86 22.27
CA GLN A 46 -26.59 -16.24 23.68
C GLN A 46 -26.01 -17.62 23.91
N ALA A 47 -25.48 -17.87 25.09
CA ALA A 47 -25.02 -19.20 25.51
C ALA A 47 -26.17 -20.22 25.44
N GLY A 48 -25.92 -21.37 24.79
CA GLY A 48 -26.94 -22.44 24.63
C GLY A 48 -28.00 -22.15 23.58
N GLY A 49 -27.91 -21.00 22.87
CA GLY A 49 -28.80 -20.69 21.75
C GLY A 49 -28.41 -21.44 20.46
N GLU A 50 -29.42 -21.84 19.69
CA GLU A 50 -29.22 -22.31 18.33
C GLU A 50 -29.77 -21.29 17.32
N TYR A 51 -28.97 -20.90 16.35
CA TYR A 51 -29.31 -19.89 15.36
C TYR A 51 -29.14 -20.46 13.95
N THR A 52 -30.16 -20.38 13.14
CA THR A 52 -30.17 -20.85 11.76
C THR A 52 -30.16 -19.66 10.80
N TYR A 53 -29.23 -19.65 9.87
CA TYR A 53 -29.13 -18.66 8.80
C TYR A 53 -29.17 -19.34 7.44
N THR A 54 -30.04 -18.87 6.55
CA THR A 54 -30.04 -19.27 5.14
C THR A 54 -29.14 -18.31 4.35
N VAL A 55 -28.06 -18.83 3.78
CA VAL A 55 -27.12 -18.08 2.98
C VAL A 55 -27.31 -18.46 1.52
N SER A 56 -27.67 -17.48 0.67
CA SER A 56 -27.74 -17.68 -0.76
C SER A 56 -26.40 -17.28 -1.40
N LEU A 57 -25.73 -18.21 -2.05
CA LEU A 57 -24.48 -17.96 -2.76
C LEU A 57 -24.67 -16.99 -3.95
N ALA A 58 -25.88 -16.90 -4.50
CA ALA A 58 -26.22 -15.92 -5.53
C ALA A 58 -26.20 -14.47 -5.02
N ALA A 59 -26.28 -14.27 -3.69
CA ALA A 59 -26.19 -12.96 -3.04
C ALA A 59 -24.79 -12.70 -2.42
N ALA A 60 -23.87 -13.65 -2.51
CA ALA A 60 -22.52 -13.49 -1.99
C ALA A 60 -21.71 -12.58 -2.94
N LYS A 61 -20.98 -11.62 -2.37
CA LYS A 61 -20.12 -10.73 -3.12
C LYS A 61 -18.77 -11.42 -3.37
N ASP A 62 -18.30 -11.40 -4.63
CA ASP A 62 -16.92 -11.76 -4.96
C ASP A 62 -15.99 -10.73 -4.29
N LEU A 63 -15.03 -11.22 -3.51
CA LEU A 63 -14.06 -10.35 -2.83
C LEU A 63 -12.92 -9.91 -3.75
N GLY A 64 -12.82 -10.47 -4.96
CA GLY A 64 -11.75 -10.16 -5.92
C GLY A 64 -10.37 -10.64 -5.48
N TYR A 65 -10.31 -11.60 -4.56
CA TYR A 65 -9.10 -12.32 -4.20
C TYR A 65 -9.41 -13.77 -3.83
N THR A 66 -8.40 -14.64 -3.88
CA THR A 66 -8.43 -16.01 -3.39
C THR A 66 -7.55 -16.18 -2.17
N ILE A 67 -7.85 -17.19 -1.34
CA ILE A 67 -6.99 -17.58 -0.22
C ILE A 67 -6.42 -18.95 -0.57
N GLU A 68 -5.11 -19.01 -0.70
CA GLU A 68 -4.38 -20.21 -1.08
C GLU A 68 -4.26 -21.20 0.09
N SER A 69 -3.94 -22.46 -0.19
CA SER A 69 -3.81 -23.52 0.83
C SER A 69 -2.72 -23.25 1.86
N ASN A 70 -1.73 -22.43 1.53
CA ASN A 70 -0.65 -21.97 2.42
C ASN A 70 -1.01 -20.70 3.22
N GLY A 71 -2.25 -20.19 3.06
CA GLY A 71 -2.74 -18.99 3.73
C GLY A 71 -2.35 -17.66 3.07
N SER A 72 -1.67 -17.67 1.91
CA SER A 72 -1.41 -16.45 1.12
C SER A 72 -2.68 -16.01 0.36
N TYR A 73 -2.67 -14.77 -0.09
CA TYR A 73 -3.77 -14.14 -0.80
C TYR A 73 -3.36 -13.83 -2.24
N THR A 74 -4.18 -14.23 -3.21
CA THR A 74 -4.00 -13.92 -4.62
C THR A 74 -5.07 -12.93 -5.08
N VAL A 75 -4.68 -11.74 -5.46
CA VAL A 75 -5.58 -10.64 -5.87
C VAL A 75 -5.89 -10.77 -7.36
N THR A 76 -7.18 -10.74 -7.70
CA THR A 76 -7.68 -10.96 -9.06
C THR A 76 -8.48 -9.77 -9.62
N SER A 77 -8.59 -8.68 -8.86
CA SER A 77 -9.29 -7.46 -9.30
C SER A 77 -8.94 -6.24 -8.46
N ALA A 78 -9.32 -5.04 -8.91
CA ALA A 78 -9.20 -3.80 -8.16
C ALA A 78 -9.98 -3.86 -6.82
N ASP A 79 -11.20 -4.37 -6.82
CA ASP A 79 -11.97 -4.56 -5.59
C ASP A 79 -11.26 -5.53 -4.63
N GLY A 80 -10.56 -6.54 -5.18
CA GLY A 80 -9.72 -7.45 -4.41
C GLY A 80 -8.59 -6.73 -3.70
N LEU A 81 -7.89 -5.85 -4.38
CA LEU A 81 -6.82 -5.06 -3.78
C LEU A 81 -7.35 -4.11 -2.71
N MET A 82 -8.50 -3.48 -2.94
CA MET A 82 -9.20 -2.65 -1.94
C MET A 82 -9.57 -3.45 -0.69
N ASN A 83 -10.15 -4.63 -0.87
CA ASN A 83 -10.54 -5.51 0.24
C ASN A 83 -9.30 -6.03 1.00
N ILE A 84 -8.18 -6.26 0.34
CA ILE A 84 -6.90 -6.60 0.97
C ILE A 84 -6.37 -5.42 1.82
N ALA A 85 -6.45 -4.19 1.32
CA ALA A 85 -6.09 -3.01 2.09
C ALA A 85 -6.93 -2.91 3.37
N GLU A 86 -8.25 -3.12 3.29
CA GLU A 86 -9.13 -3.17 4.47
C GLU A 86 -8.72 -4.28 5.46
N LEU A 87 -8.36 -5.48 4.97
CA LEU A 87 -7.92 -6.59 5.83
C LEU A 87 -6.64 -6.25 6.59
N VAL A 88 -5.64 -5.70 5.91
CA VAL A 88 -4.37 -5.32 6.53
C VAL A 88 -4.59 -4.21 7.54
N ASN A 89 -5.33 -3.16 7.16
CA ASN A 89 -5.64 -2.02 8.02
C ASN A 89 -6.57 -2.41 9.19
N GLY A 90 -7.31 -3.51 9.06
CA GLY A 90 -8.08 -4.17 10.11
C GLY A 90 -7.28 -5.11 11.02
N GLY A 91 -5.94 -5.13 10.90
CA GLY A 91 -5.03 -5.86 11.79
C GLY A 91 -4.40 -7.13 11.23
N LYS A 92 -4.75 -7.58 10.01
CA LYS A 92 -4.07 -8.71 9.35
C LYS A 92 -2.79 -8.26 8.63
N THR A 93 -1.86 -7.71 9.38
CA THR A 93 -0.68 -7.00 8.83
C THR A 93 0.41 -7.90 8.26
N ASP A 94 0.38 -9.21 8.50
CA ASP A 94 1.43 -10.18 8.17
C ASP A 94 1.07 -11.13 7.01
N ILE A 95 -0.05 -10.91 6.33
CA ILE A 95 -0.48 -11.74 5.20
C ILE A 95 0.42 -11.55 3.98
N ASN A 96 0.72 -12.64 3.26
CA ASN A 96 1.40 -12.59 1.98
C ASN A 96 0.39 -12.41 0.85
N ILE A 97 0.71 -11.53 -0.09
CA ILE A 97 -0.18 -11.10 -1.16
C ILE A 97 0.55 -11.21 -2.50
N THR A 98 -0.13 -11.74 -3.51
CA THR A 98 0.36 -11.77 -4.90
C THR A 98 -0.71 -11.20 -5.82
N LEU A 99 -0.32 -10.39 -6.79
CA LEU A 99 -1.21 -9.99 -7.88
C LEU A 99 -1.18 -11.08 -8.98
N ASP A 100 -2.34 -11.44 -9.51
CA ASP A 100 -2.51 -12.40 -10.61
C ASP A 100 -2.98 -11.71 -11.90
N THR A 101 -3.15 -10.40 -11.86
CA THR A 101 -3.60 -9.59 -12.99
C THR A 101 -3.20 -8.13 -12.80
N ASP A 102 -3.24 -7.38 -13.89
CA ASP A 102 -3.14 -5.93 -13.85
C ASP A 102 -4.35 -5.33 -13.11
N ILE A 103 -4.10 -4.27 -12.36
CA ILE A 103 -5.11 -3.64 -11.48
C ILE A 103 -5.35 -2.19 -11.93
N ASP A 104 -6.58 -1.87 -12.26
CA ASP A 104 -7.01 -0.50 -12.55
C ASP A 104 -7.75 0.10 -11.34
N LEU A 105 -7.12 1.07 -10.67
CA LEU A 105 -7.66 1.80 -9.53
C LEU A 105 -8.35 3.11 -9.93
N THR A 106 -8.59 3.35 -11.21
CA THR A 106 -9.24 4.57 -11.68
C THR A 106 -10.59 4.77 -11.00
N GLY A 107 -10.77 5.91 -10.35
CA GLY A 107 -12.01 6.27 -9.64
C GLY A 107 -12.24 5.49 -8.34
N LYS A 108 -11.25 4.76 -7.83
CA LYS A 108 -11.32 4.11 -6.53
C LYS A 108 -10.78 5.04 -5.43
N ASP A 109 -11.48 5.08 -4.30
CA ASP A 109 -11.01 5.77 -3.09
C ASP A 109 -9.95 4.92 -2.40
N TRP A 110 -8.69 5.30 -2.57
CA TRP A 110 -7.57 4.52 -2.05
C TRP A 110 -7.22 4.91 -0.62
N THR A 111 -7.10 3.90 0.24
CA THR A 111 -6.44 4.01 1.55
C THR A 111 -5.16 3.18 1.51
N PRO A 112 -3.99 3.75 1.83
CA PRO A 112 -2.72 3.03 1.82
C PRO A 112 -2.75 1.75 2.66
N ILE A 113 -2.09 0.70 2.17
CA ILE A 113 -1.91 -0.55 2.93
C ILE A 113 -0.93 -0.29 4.08
N GLY A 114 -1.33 -0.58 5.32
CA GLY A 114 -0.51 -0.27 6.49
C GLY A 114 -0.42 1.24 6.71
N THR A 115 -1.39 1.82 7.40
CA THR A 115 -1.58 3.28 7.49
C THR A 115 -0.52 4.01 8.30
N ASP A 116 0.09 3.32 9.30
CA ASP A 116 1.02 3.92 10.25
C ASP A 116 1.96 2.86 10.84
N TYR A 117 2.82 3.28 11.78
CA TYR A 117 3.79 2.40 12.44
C TYR A 117 3.14 1.20 13.14
N ASP A 118 2.03 1.40 13.86
CA ASP A 118 1.36 0.35 14.64
C ASP A 118 0.64 -0.64 13.73
N ASN A 119 0.04 -0.14 12.65
CA ASN A 119 -0.65 -0.91 11.60
C ASN A 119 0.24 -1.18 10.38
N SER A 120 1.56 -1.17 10.56
CA SER A 120 2.52 -1.35 9.47
C SER A 120 2.41 -2.72 8.80
N TYR A 121 2.56 -2.74 7.47
CA TYR A 121 2.55 -4.01 6.72
C TYR A 121 3.82 -4.82 6.95
N LYS A 122 3.67 -6.10 7.30
CA LYS A 122 4.73 -7.03 7.72
C LYS A 122 4.92 -8.22 6.78
N GLY A 123 3.98 -8.44 5.87
CA GLY A 123 4.01 -9.55 4.92
C GLY A 123 4.87 -9.29 3.70
N THR A 124 4.77 -10.19 2.72
CA THR A 124 5.32 -10.00 1.38
C THR A 124 4.21 -9.66 0.42
N PHE A 125 4.33 -8.51 -0.25
CA PHE A 125 3.51 -8.15 -1.40
C PHE A 125 4.32 -8.32 -2.68
N ASP A 126 3.90 -9.26 -3.52
CA ASP A 126 4.52 -9.53 -4.82
C ASP A 126 3.57 -9.08 -5.94
N GLY A 127 3.97 -8.05 -6.67
CA GLY A 127 3.22 -7.58 -7.82
C GLY A 127 3.22 -8.53 -9.01
N GLY A 128 4.06 -9.59 -8.99
CA GLY A 128 4.15 -10.55 -10.10
C GLY A 128 4.61 -9.94 -11.43
N GLY A 129 5.04 -8.70 -11.44
CA GLY A 129 5.30 -7.92 -12.66
C GLY A 129 4.04 -7.31 -13.28
N HIS A 130 2.89 -7.44 -12.62
CA HIS A 130 1.64 -6.80 -13.05
C HIS A 130 1.66 -5.31 -12.78
N THR A 131 0.87 -4.60 -13.57
CA THR A 131 0.76 -3.14 -13.52
C THR A 131 -0.43 -2.71 -12.67
N ILE A 132 -0.20 -1.73 -11.79
CA ILE A 132 -1.25 -0.99 -11.09
C ILE A 132 -1.36 0.39 -11.74
N THR A 133 -2.53 0.67 -12.34
CA THR A 133 -2.83 1.96 -12.99
C THR A 133 -3.88 2.75 -12.21
N GLY A 134 -4.02 4.03 -12.52
CA GLY A 134 -5.12 4.86 -12.03
C GLY A 134 -5.09 5.20 -10.53
N LEU A 135 -3.99 4.90 -9.81
CA LEU A 135 -3.86 5.30 -8.41
C LEU A 135 -3.80 6.81 -8.30
N THR A 136 -4.95 7.40 -7.95
CA THR A 136 -5.11 8.86 -7.85
C THR A 136 -5.82 9.22 -6.56
N PHE A 137 -5.13 9.93 -5.67
CA PHE A 137 -5.74 10.43 -4.44
C PHE A 137 -5.02 11.64 -3.87
N THR A 138 -5.75 12.40 -3.07
CA THR A 138 -5.22 13.50 -2.25
C THR A 138 -5.52 13.21 -0.79
N THR A 139 -4.52 13.33 0.06
CA THR A 139 -4.65 13.01 1.49
C THR A 139 -4.06 14.08 2.39
N ASN A 140 -4.52 14.08 3.65
CA ASN A 140 -3.90 14.79 4.77
C ASN A 140 -3.16 13.81 5.71
N ASP A 141 -3.10 12.53 5.38
CA ASP A 141 -2.44 11.52 6.18
C ASP A 141 -0.92 11.72 6.15
N GLU A 142 -0.27 11.27 7.22
CA GLU A 142 1.18 11.42 7.39
C GLU A 142 1.97 10.54 6.41
N TYR A 143 1.42 9.38 6.03
CA TYR A 143 2.10 8.43 5.15
C TYR A 143 1.23 8.09 3.95
N ALA A 144 1.76 8.32 2.74
CA ALA A 144 1.01 8.14 1.50
C ALA A 144 1.80 7.37 0.42
N GLY A 145 1.10 6.48 -0.27
CA GLY A 145 1.61 5.63 -1.35
C GLY A 145 0.65 4.47 -1.62
N LEU A 146 1.11 3.47 -2.34
CA LEU A 146 0.43 2.16 -2.36
C LEU A 146 0.41 1.57 -0.94
N PHE A 147 1.52 1.72 -0.21
CA PHE A 147 1.66 1.44 1.22
C PHE A 147 1.92 2.74 1.98
N GLY A 148 1.29 2.90 3.14
CA GLY A 148 1.60 3.98 4.07
C GLY A 148 2.89 3.70 4.83
N TRP A 149 2.91 2.59 5.58
CA TRP A 149 4.06 2.20 6.38
C TRP A 149 4.47 0.74 6.17
N LEU A 150 5.75 0.54 5.82
CA LEU A 150 6.33 -0.78 5.63
C LEU A 150 7.18 -1.18 6.84
N ASN A 151 6.79 -2.26 7.52
CA ASN A 151 7.52 -2.79 8.68
C ASN A 151 8.90 -3.35 8.26
N ARG A 152 9.79 -3.52 9.23
CA ARG A 152 11.11 -4.16 9.02
C ARG A 152 11.02 -5.57 8.41
N ALA A 153 9.98 -6.33 8.75
CA ALA A 153 9.73 -7.65 8.19
C ALA A 153 9.03 -7.61 6.82
N GLY A 154 8.47 -6.44 6.45
CA GLY A 154 7.69 -6.28 5.23
C GLY A 154 8.55 -6.23 3.97
N THR A 155 8.03 -6.79 2.89
CA THR A 155 8.63 -6.74 1.56
C THR A 155 7.59 -6.34 0.53
N VAL A 156 7.93 -5.38 -0.33
CA VAL A 156 7.14 -5.02 -1.52
C VAL A 156 8.03 -5.23 -2.73
N LYS A 157 7.59 -6.06 -3.68
CA LYS A 157 8.42 -6.37 -4.84
C LYS A 157 7.64 -6.55 -6.13
N ASN A 158 8.36 -6.38 -7.26
CA ASN A 158 7.86 -6.63 -8.62
C ASN A 158 6.57 -5.87 -8.95
N VAL A 159 6.44 -4.62 -8.50
CA VAL A 159 5.27 -3.77 -8.70
C VAL A 159 5.55 -2.73 -9.77
N VAL A 160 4.72 -2.67 -10.78
CA VAL A 160 4.74 -1.61 -11.80
C VAL A 160 3.60 -0.64 -11.53
N MET A 161 3.93 0.61 -11.18
CA MET A 161 2.95 1.68 -10.93
C MET A 161 2.92 2.65 -12.10
N GLU A 162 1.84 2.71 -12.85
CA GLU A 162 1.75 3.59 -14.01
C GLU A 162 0.74 4.72 -13.84
N GLY A 163 1.18 5.94 -14.18
CA GLY A 163 0.33 7.13 -14.22
C GLY A 163 -0.21 7.53 -12.85
N VAL A 164 0.53 7.26 -11.76
CA VAL A 164 0.07 7.63 -10.41
C VAL A 164 -0.09 9.14 -10.27
N GLN A 165 -1.06 9.57 -9.47
CA GLN A 165 -1.28 10.98 -9.12
C GLN A 165 -1.52 11.07 -7.61
N ILE A 166 -0.44 11.12 -6.84
CA ILE A 166 -0.50 11.14 -5.38
C ILE A 166 -0.16 12.54 -4.90
N THR A 167 -1.06 13.14 -4.13
CA THR A 167 -0.86 14.47 -3.54
C THR A 167 -1.11 14.40 -2.03
N SER A 168 -0.17 14.91 -1.24
CA SER A 168 -0.38 15.11 0.18
C SER A 168 -0.41 16.61 0.51
N ASN A 169 -1.45 17.00 1.24
CA ASN A 169 -1.59 18.34 1.81
C ASN A 169 -0.96 18.43 3.22
N GLN A 170 -0.35 17.34 3.72
CA GLN A 170 0.32 17.33 5.01
C GLN A 170 1.53 18.28 4.98
N ILE A 171 1.52 19.28 5.87
CA ILE A 171 2.55 20.33 5.92
C ILE A 171 3.65 20.07 6.96
N TYR A 172 3.43 19.10 7.86
CA TYR A 172 4.37 18.75 8.92
C TYR A 172 4.56 17.23 8.95
N GLY A 173 5.78 16.77 8.70
CA GLY A 173 6.17 15.37 8.90
C GLY A 173 5.65 14.34 7.91
N GLY A 174 4.92 14.73 6.85
CA GLY A 174 4.38 13.79 5.87
C GLY A 174 5.46 13.12 5.01
N SER A 175 5.35 11.81 4.81
CA SER A 175 6.23 11.01 3.94
C SER A 175 5.43 10.39 2.80
N ILE A 176 5.79 10.74 1.57
CA ILE A 176 5.04 10.37 0.38
C ILE A 176 5.94 9.67 -0.63
N GLY A 177 5.52 8.49 -1.07
CA GLY A 177 6.14 7.76 -2.17
C GLY A 177 5.12 7.14 -3.09
N GLY A 178 5.47 6.82 -4.31
CA GLY A 178 4.57 6.09 -5.21
C GLY A 178 4.25 4.70 -4.69
N VAL A 179 5.25 4.01 -4.15
CA VAL A 179 5.10 2.66 -3.57
C VAL A 179 4.91 2.71 -2.06
N VAL A 180 5.82 3.36 -1.32
CA VAL A 180 5.81 3.35 0.15
C VAL A 180 5.96 4.78 0.68
N GLY A 181 5.10 5.18 1.62
CA GLY A 181 5.26 6.42 2.35
C GLY A 181 6.51 6.40 3.22
N SER A 182 6.59 5.51 4.19
CA SER A 182 7.74 5.37 5.09
C SER A 182 7.96 3.92 5.52
N GLY A 183 9.18 3.57 5.95
CA GLY A 183 9.43 2.25 6.51
C GLY A 183 10.87 1.81 6.67
N TRP A 184 11.03 0.56 7.13
CA TRP A 184 12.31 -0.15 7.30
C TRP A 184 12.41 -1.40 6.43
N GLY A 185 11.39 -1.75 5.68
CA GLY A 185 11.31 -3.01 4.95
C GLY A 185 12.15 -3.04 3.68
N THR A 186 11.90 -4.05 2.88
CA THR A 186 12.55 -4.25 1.58
C THR A 186 11.61 -3.79 0.45
N ILE A 187 12.12 -2.97 -0.47
CA ILE A 187 11.44 -2.59 -1.71
C ILE A 187 12.32 -3.06 -2.87
N GLU A 188 11.79 -3.94 -3.73
CA GLU A 188 12.58 -4.60 -4.75
C GLU A 188 11.88 -4.60 -6.10
N ASN A 189 12.62 -4.26 -7.18
CA ASN A 189 12.15 -4.32 -8.56
C ASN A 189 10.82 -3.59 -8.79
N CYS A 190 10.64 -2.43 -8.14
CA CYS A 190 9.44 -1.62 -8.30
C CYS A 190 9.70 -0.43 -9.23
N SER A 191 8.73 -0.10 -10.05
CA SER A 191 8.81 1.07 -10.94
C SER A 191 7.60 1.98 -10.78
N VAL A 192 7.83 3.30 -10.88
CA VAL A 192 6.79 4.32 -10.73
C VAL A 192 6.84 5.33 -11.85
N SER A 193 5.70 5.62 -12.46
CA SER A 193 5.51 6.72 -13.40
C SER A 193 4.30 7.59 -12.99
N GLY A 194 4.24 8.85 -13.46
CA GLY A 194 3.17 9.79 -13.15
C GLY A 194 3.64 10.96 -12.31
N SER A 195 2.97 11.27 -11.19
CA SER A 195 3.31 12.39 -10.32
C SER A 195 3.14 12.07 -8.84
N VAL A 196 4.11 12.47 -8.03
CA VAL A 196 4.07 12.39 -6.57
C VAL A 196 4.35 13.79 -6.00
N SER A 197 3.45 14.32 -5.21
CA SER A 197 3.51 15.69 -4.72
C SER A 197 3.19 15.78 -3.23
N GLY A 198 3.97 16.59 -2.50
CA GLY A 198 3.76 16.79 -1.07
C GLY A 198 4.62 17.94 -0.55
N THR A 199 4.74 18.08 0.76
CA THR A 199 5.56 19.15 1.37
C THR A 199 6.89 18.63 1.87
N VAL A 200 6.89 17.49 2.57
CA VAL A 200 8.08 16.95 3.26
C VAL A 200 8.26 15.50 2.86
N TYR A 201 9.51 15.06 2.72
CA TYR A 201 9.91 13.69 2.41
C TYR A 201 9.18 13.08 1.20
N VAL A 202 9.41 13.67 0.02
CA VAL A 202 8.73 13.27 -1.19
C VAL A 202 9.66 12.49 -2.11
N GLY A 203 9.32 11.23 -2.40
CA GLY A 203 10.09 10.38 -3.31
C GLY A 203 9.22 9.72 -4.37
N GLY A 204 9.77 9.46 -5.53
CA GLY A 204 9.03 8.77 -6.58
C GLY A 204 8.66 7.33 -6.20
N VAL A 205 9.53 6.63 -5.47
CA VAL A 205 9.30 5.27 -4.96
C VAL A 205 8.95 5.30 -3.47
N VAL A 206 9.76 5.95 -2.65
CA VAL A 206 9.58 5.98 -1.19
C VAL A 206 9.80 7.38 -0.64
N GLY A 207 8.94 7.82 0.30
CA GLY A 207 9.12 9.08 1.01
C GLY A 207 10.33 9.03 1.94
N VAL A 208 10.31 8.14 2.96
CA VAL A 208 11.43 7.93 3.89
C VAL A 208 11.78 6.45 4.00
N GLN A 209 13.01 6.10 3.67
CA GLN A 209 13.59 4.79 3.97
C GLN A 209 14.46 4.88 5.22
N ILE A 210 13.96 4.39 6.33
CA ILE A 210 14.62 4.49 7.64
C ILE A 210 15.72 3.42 7.79
N GLY A 211 15.51 2.25 7.20
CA GLY A 211 16.44 1.13 7.17
C GLY A 211 16.03 0.11 6.12
N GLY A 212 16.65 -1.08 6.09
CA GLY A 212 16.37 -2.09 5.07
C GLY A 212 16.93 -1.73 3.70
N SER A 213 16.29 -2.14 2.62
CA SER A 213 16.87 -2.01 1.28
C SER A 213 15.86 -1.56 0.21
N ILE A 214 16.36 -0.77 -0.74
CA ILE A 214 15.70 -0.47 -2.00
C ILE A 214 16.61 -1.02 -3.11
N THR A 215 16.15 -2.00 -3.87
CA THR A 215 16.98 -2.68 -4.87
C THR A 215 16.25 -2.76 -6.21
N GLY A 216 16.94 -2.40 -7.30
CA GLY A 216 16.40 -2.51 -8.66
C GLY A 216 15.17 -1.63 -8.92
N CYS A 217 14.94 -0.61 -8.10
CA CYS A 217 13.76 0.25 -8.21
C CYS A 217 14.01 1.46 -9.11
N SER A 218 12.95 1.93 -9.76
CA SER A 218 13.05 3.08 -10.66
C SER A 218 11.87 4.04 -10.55
N SER A 219 12.11 5.30 -10.91
CA SER A 219 11.06 6.30 -11.03
C SER A 219 11.25 7.18 -12.25
N SER A 220 10.21 7.27 -13.07
CA SER A 220 10.07 8.29 -14.11
C SER A 220 9.01 9.35 -13.73
N ALA A 221 8.48 9.28 -12.52
CA ALA A 221 7.49 10.22 -12.02
C ALA A 221 8.07 11.63 -11.87
N THR A 222 7.24 12.64 -12.11
CA THR A 222 7.53 14.00 -11.66
C THR A 222 7.31 14.06 -10.15
N VAL A 223 8.36 14.39 -9.41
CA VAL A 223 8.33 14.50 -7.94
C VAL A 223 8.39 15.95 -7.52
N LYS A 224 7.42 16.40 -6.71
CA LYS A 224 7.31 17.80 -6.32
C LYS A 224 7.15 17.93 -4.81
N GLY A 225 7.94 18.83 -4.21
CA GLY A 225 7.85 19.08 -2.76
C GLY A 225 8.71 20.24 -2.30
N THR A 226 8.84 20.39 -0.97
CA THR A 226 9.58 21.50 -0.36
C THR A 226 10.82 21.03 0.38
N VAL A 227 10.73 19.93 1.14
CA VAL A 227 11.81 19.44 2.00
C VAL A 227 12.09 17.98 1.66
N ASP A 228 13.36 17.65 1.44
CA ASP A 228 13.85 16.32 1.15
C ASP A 228 13.08 15.64 -0.02
N VAL A 229 13.30 16.19 -1.21
CA VAL A 229 12.61 15.77 -2.44
C VAL A 229 13.55 15.01 -3.35
N GLY A 230 13.25 13.78 -3.70
CA GLY A 230 14.11 12.95 -4.54
C GLY A 230 13.37 12.08 -5.55
N GLY A 231 14.01 11.80 -6.68
CA GLY A 231 13.39 11.03 -7.76
C GLY A 231 13.04 9.61 -7.35
N VAL A 232 13.84 8.95 -6.52
CA VAL A 232 13.55 7.61 -5.96
C VAL A 232 13.11 7.75 -4.49
N ALA A 233 13.89 8.41 -3.64
CA ALA A 233 13.63 8.53 -2.22
C ALA A 233 13.70 9.99 -1.76
N GLY A 234 12.73 10.44 -0.95
CA GLY A 234 12.79 11.74 -0.31
C GLY A 234 13.94 11.79 0.69
N GLN A 235 13.96 10.90 1.65
CA GLN A 235 15.03 10.76 2.64
C GLN A 235 15.44 9.29 2.81
N THR A 236 16.74 9.09 3.08
CA THR A 236 17.29 7.78 3.45
C THR A 236 18.19 7.89 4.66
N ASN A 237 18.05 6.99 5.63
CA ASN A 237 18.83 7.01 6.88
C ASN A 237 19.97 6.00 6.88
N SER A 238 20.89 6.09 7.86
CA SER A 238 22.16 5.37 7.92
C SER A 238 22.09 3.82 7.90
N SER A 239 20.94 3.25 8.21
CA SER A 239 20.71 1.79 8.11
C SER A 239 20.04 1.35 6.82
N ALA A 240 19.80 2.27 5.88
CA ALA A 240 19.23 1.96 4.57
C ALA A 240 20.31 1.69 3.52
N THR A 241 19.96 0.88 2.52
CA THR A 241 20.80 0.65 1.33
C THR A 241 19.99 0.87 0.05
N LEU A 242 20.57 1.54 -0.94
CA LEU A 242 20.03 1.66 -2.27
C LEU A 242 20.98 0.98 -3.26
N THR A 243 20.49 0.02 -4.02
CA THR A 243 21.31 -0.71 -4.99
C THR A 243 20.60 -0.79 -6.33
N ALA A 244 21.33 -0.47 -7.41
CA ALA A 244 20.84 -0.55 -8.79
C ALA A 244 19.51 0.23 -9.01
N CYS A 245 19.34 1.37 -8.33
CA CYS A 245 18.16 2.22 -8.46
C CYS A 245 18.42 3.39 -9.41
N TYR A 246 17.37 3.83 -10.10
CA TYR A 246 17.52 4.99 -10.97
C TYR A 246 16.27 5.88 -11.03
N ALA A 247 16.48 7.16 -11.36
CA ALA A 247 15.41 8.12 -11.59
C ALA A 247 15.62 8.88 -12.92
N THR A 248 14.56 8.98 -13.71
CA THR A 248 14.55 9.73 -14.98
C THR A 248 13.54 10.87 -14.96
N GLY A 249 12.62 10.88 -13.98
CA GLY A 249 11.62 11.91 -13.81
C GLY A 249 12.22 13.22 -13.24
N ASN A 250 11.53 14.32 -13.46
CA ASN A 250 11.95 15.63 -12.96
C ASN A 250 11.63 15.79 -11.48
N VAL A 251 12.51 16.46 -10.76
CA VAL A 251 12.32 16.86 -9.36
C VAL A 251 12.10 18.36 -9.30
N ILE A 252 11.00 18.79 -8.70
CA ILE A 252 10.60 20.19 -8.55
C ILE A 252 10.58 20.54 -7.06
N ILE A 253 11.47 21.45 -6.66
CA ILE A 253 11.59 21.90 -5.28
C ILE A 253 10.87 23.24 -5.13
N GLU A 254 9.82 23.27 -4.30
CA GLU A 254 9.13 24.51 -3.96
C GLU A 254 9.85 25.20 -2.81
N MET A 255 10.44 26.36 -3.11
CA MET A 255 11.16 27.13 -2.11
C MET A 255 10.20 27.68 -1.05
N ALA A 256 10.51 27.45 0.22
CA ALA A 256 9.78 28.01 1.34
C ALA A 256 10.71 28.76 2.30
N PRO A 257 10.32 29.96 2.78
CA PRO A 257 11.12 30.68 3.74
C PRO A 257 11.39 29.88 5.01
N LYS A 258 12.62 29.94 5.53
CA LYS A 258 13.04 29.36 6.81
C LYS A 258 12.94 27.82 6.94
N LYS A 259 12.90 27.07 5.83
CA LYS A 259 12.99 25.60 5.86
C LYS A 259 14.37 25.15 5.38
N ASN A 260 14.90 24.11 6.01
CA ASN A 260 16.04 23.38 5.45
C ASN A 260 15.54 22.63 4.24
N ILE A 261 16.00 23.02 3.08
CA ILE A 261 15.55 22.46 1.80
C ILE A 261 16.67 21.58 1.28
N ALA A 262 16.36 20.32 1.04
CA ALA A 262 17.23 19.41 0.32
C ALA A 262 16.45 18.78 -0.85
N GLY A 263 17.13 18.62 -1.97
CA GLY A 263 16.57 17.99 -3.13
C GLY A 263 17.66 17.42 -4.03
N GLY A 264 17.35 16.27 -4.62
CA GLY A 264 18.26 15.58 -5.51
C GLY A 264 17.52 14.78 -6.56
N SER A 265 18.15 14.60 -7.71
CA SER A 265 17.55 13.84 -8.81
C SER A 265 17.29 12.36 -8.45
N LEU A 266 18.03 11.78 -7.50
CA LEU A 266 17.84 10.41 -7.02
C LEU A 266 17.27 10.37 -5.58
N VAL A 267 18.00 10.99 -4.64
CA VAL A 267 17.65 11.05 -3.21
C VAL A 267 17.68 12.50 -2.76
N GLY A 268 16.63 12.96 -2.07
CA GLY A 268 16.54 14.33 -1.58
C GLY A 268 17.55 14.58 -0.46
N MET A 269 17.51 13.75 0.59
CA MET A 269 18.46 13.79 1.69
C MET A 269 19.02 12.40 2.00
N ASN A 270 20.32 12.24 1.88
CA ASN A 270 21.00 11.02 2.33
C ASN A 270 21.62 11.27 3.72
N ALA A 271 21.01 10.70 4.75
CA ALA A 271 21.51 10.75 6.13
C ALA A 271 22.40 9.54 6.48
N GLY A 272 23.34 9.20 5.58
CA GLY A 272 24.35 8.17 5.80
C GLY A 272 24.00 6.78 5.25
N SER A 273 23.00 6.67 4.37
CA SER A 273 22.72 5.40 3.66
C SER A 273 23.81 5.08 2.63
N SER A 274 23.90 3.79 2.28
CA SER A 274 24.79 3.31 1.22
C SER A 274 24.07 3.34 -0.14
N LEU A 275 24.69 3.96 -1.14
CA LEU A 275 24.23 3.98 -2.53
C LEU A 275 25.23 3.24 -3.42
N LEU A 276 24.75 2.20 -4.14
CA LEU A 276 25.57 1.38 -5.02
C LEU A 276 24.91 1.24 -6.40
N ALA A 277 25.66 1.52 -7.46
CA ALA A 277 25.23 1.38 -8.84
C ALA A 277 23.90 2.12 -9.15
N CYS A 278 23.71 3.30 -8.54
CA CYS A 278 22.53 4.14 -8.74
C CYS A 278 22.84 5.31 -9.67
N TYR A 279 21.85 5.77 -10.42
CA TYR A 279 22.00 6.95 -11.26
C TYR A 279 20.68 7.74 -11.40
N ALA A 280 20.79 8.98 -11.83
CA ALA A 280 19.62 9.78 -12.21
C ALA A 280 19.94 10.68 -13.41
N THR A 281 18.94 10.88 -14.27
CA THR A 281 19.04 11.73 -15.46
C THR A 281 17.98 12.83 -15.50
N GLY A 282 17.01 12.81 -14.56
CA GLY A 282 15.98 13.84 -14.45
C GLY A 282 16.52 15.18 -13.99
N ASN A 283 15.88 16.25 -14.41
CA ASN A 283 16.23 17.60 -14.01
C ASN A 283 15.77 17.89 -12.57
N VAL A 284 16.60 18.63 -11.83
CA VAL A 284 16.21 19.23 -10.55
C VAL A 284 16.00 20.72 -10.78
N THR A 285 14.81 21.21 -10.51
CA THR A 285 14.44 22.61 -10.65
C THR A 285 13.88 23.15 -9.34
N SER A 286 14.13 24.43 -9.04
CA SER A 286 13.50 25.11 -7.91
C SER A 286 12.52 26.17 -8.42
N THR A 287 11.37 26.29 -7.75
CA THR A 287 10.37 27.30 -8.03
C THR A 287 10.17 28.20 -6.81
N GLY A 288 10.08 29.51 -7.02
CA GLY A 288 9.97 30.51 -5.96
C GLY A 288 11.24 31.33 -5.78
N SER A 289 11.11 32.53 -5.20
CA SER A 289 12.23 33.39 -4.86
C SER A 289 12.64 33.22 -3.41
N SER A 290 13.92 33.02 -3.15
CA SER A 290 14.48 33.24 -1.82
C SER A 290 14.46 34.75 -1.55
N THR A 291 13.37 35.25 -0.98
CA THR A 291 13.46 36.56 -0.32
C THR A 291 14.20 36.32 0.99
N GLY A 292 15.48 36.75 1.00
CA GLY A 292 16.39 36.71 2.14
C GLY A 292 15.86 37.45 3.38
#